data_a3bf900b86dbdbb5c80a8ec6d6091b03
#
_entry.id   a3bf900b86dbdbb5c80a8ec6d6091b03
#
_cell.length_a   1.000
_cell.length_b   1.000
_cell.length_c   1.000
_cell.angle_alpha   90.00
_cell.angle_beta   90.00
_cell.angle_gamma   90.00
#
_symmetry.space_group_name_H-M   'P 1'
#
loop_
_entity.id
_entity.type
_entity.pdbx_description
1 polymer ?
#
loop_
_entity_poly.entity_id
_entity_poly.type
_entity_poly.pdbx_seq_one_letter_code
_entity_poly.pdbx_strand_id
1 'polypeptide(L)'
;MKTSILLLLGSAGALLAGCATPFRAPPDVAHLKLERVDSPVVRVEKIWLERKQGPLVVVGYVLKRLEATDTTQTHLDVTLYDATGRVLRSTVEHFEPRQIPRRYRRPDDAVYRVPIDPLPEGAVRIEVRAHEGTHSP
;
A
#
# COMPACT_ATOMS: atom_id res chain seq x y z
N MET A 1 56.21 10.50 -43.83
CA MET A 1 55.86 10.96 -42.47
C MET A 1 54.39 10.80 -42.30
N LYS A 2 53.92 9.77 -41.56
CA LYS A 2 52.53 9.51 -41.36
C LYS A 2 52.23 9.77 -39.86
N THR A 3 51.46 10.80 -39.58
CA THR A 3 51.06 11.19 -38.25
C THR A 3 49.72 10.53 -37.93
N SER A 4 49.72 9.54 -37.03
CA SER A 4 48.52 8.88 -36.56
C SER A 4 47.91 9.68 -35.37
N ILE A 5 46.71 10.20 -35.55
CA ILE A 5 45.95 10.84 -34.52
C ILE A 5 45.09 9.76 -33.81
N LEU A 6 45.41 9.51 -32.55
CA LEU A 6 44.64 8.59 -31.68
C LEU A 6 43.46 9.35 -31.08
N LEU A 7 42.23 9.03 -31.50
CA LEU A 7 40.99 9.56 -30.89
C LEU A 7 40.67 8.72 -29.62
N LEU A 8 40.79 9.31 -28.47
CA LEU A 8 40.27 8.78 -27.21
C LEU A 8 38.79 9.09 -27.13
N LEU A 9 37.92 8.06 -27.31
CA LEU A 9 36.51 8.13 -26.97
C LEU A 9 36.36 7.96 -25.44
N GLY A 10 36.08 9.03 -24.77
CA GLY A 10 35.67 9.03 -23.36
C GLY A 10 34.23 8.54 -23.21
N SER A 11 34.05 7.33 -22.65
CA SER A 11 32.73 6.81 -22.27
C SER A 11 32.23 7.54 -21.04
N ALA A 12 31.26 8.47 -21.22
CA ALA A 12 30.49 9.07 -20.13
C ALA A 12 29.51 8.01 -19.60
N GLY A 13 29.89 7.35 -18.51
CA GLY A 13 28.98 6.50 -17.74
C GLY A 13 27.90 7.33 -17.06
N ALA A 14 26.68 7.28 -17.57
CA ALA A 14 25.52 7.85 -16.89
C ALA A 14 25.22 7.01 -15.65
N LEU A 15 25.53 7.55 -14.47
CA LEU A 15 25.07 7.04 -13.18
C LEU A 15 23.57 7.32 -13.11
N LEU A 16 22.75 6.31 -13.43
CA LEU A 16 21.33 6.31 -13.11
C LEU A 16 21.21 6.21 -11.58
N ALA A 17 21.13 7.37 -10.92
CA ALA A 17 20.70 7.45 -9.54
C ALA A 17 19.25 6.94 -9.49
N GLY A 18 19.09 5.66 -9.14
CA GLY A 18 17.79 5.06 -8.92
C GLY A 18 17.10 5.84 -7.81
N CYS A 19 16.01 6.54 -8.12
CA CYS A 19 15.13 7.13 -7.13
C CYS A 19 14.70 6.01 -6.18
N ALA A 20 15.23 6.00 -4.96
CA ALA A 20 14.78 5.11 -3.91
C ALA A 20 13.29 5.39 -3.69
N THR A 21 12.44 4.46 -4.10
CA THR A 21 11.00 4.59 -3.87
C THR A 21 10.76 4.52 -2.37
N PRO A 22 10.13 5.53 -1.75
CA PRO A 22 9.98 5.61 -0.29
C PRO A 22 9.07 4.50 0.31
N PHE A 23 8.53 3.63 -0.53
CA PHE A 23 7.57 2.57 -0.17
C PHE A 23 8.11 1.16 -0.40
N ARG A 24 9.41 0.96 -0.29
CA ARG A 24 9.99 -0.39 -0.42
C ARG A 24 9.62 -1.21 0.81
N ALA A 25 9.03 -2.39 0.58
CA ALA A 25 8.71 -3.33 1.65
C ALA A 25 9.98 -3.74 2.43
N PRO A 26 9.87 -3.97 3.75
CA PRO A 26 10.95 -4.56 4.52
C PRO A 26 11.40 -5.89 3.89
N PRO A 27 12.70 -6.20 3.86
CA PRO A 27 13.23 -7.36 3.12
C PRO A 27 12.64 -8.71 3.55
N ASP A 28 12.35 -8.86 4.83
CA ASP A 28 11.80 -10.07 5.45
C ASP A 28 10.34 -10.36 5.03
N VAL A 29 9.62 -9.35 4.55
CA VAL A 29 8.22 -9.44 4.10
C VAL A 29 8.02 -9.06 2.65
N ALA A 30 9.10 -8.89 1.88
CA ALA A 30 9.05 -8.51 0.47
C ALA A 30 8.35 -9.56 -0.42
N HIS A 31 8.17 -10.79 0.08
CA HIS A 31 7.45 -11.86 -0.59
C HIS A 31 5.93 -11.73 -0.50
N LEU A 32 5.41 -10.90 0.41
CA LEU A 32 3.97 -10.71 0.59
C LEU A 32 3.37 -9.93 -0.58
N LYS A 33 2.38 -10.54 -1.21
CA LYS A 33 1.57 -9.87 -2.24
C LYS A 33 0.54 -8.96 -1.58
N LEU A 34 0.47 -7.71 -1.99
CA LEU A 34 -0.52 -6.74 -1.52
C LEU A 34 -1.63 -6.61 -2.55
N GLU A 35 -2.86 -6.82 -2.13
CA GLU A 35 -4.07 -6.70 -2.95
C GLU A 35 -5.02 -5.68 -2.35
N ARG A 36 -5.81 -5.03 -3.21
CA ARG A 36 -6.78 -4.01 -2.82
C ARG A 36 -8.10 -4.24 -3.51
N VAL A 37 -9.18 -4.00 -2.79
CA VAL A 37 -10.55 -4.10 -3.29
C VAL A 37 -11.32 -2.85 -2.87
N ASP A 38 -11.83 -2.15 -3.84
CA ASP A 38 -12.59 -0.92 -3.67
C ASP A 38 -14.03 -1.19 -3.24
N SER A 39 -14.66 -0.18 -2.63
CA SER A 39 -16.12 -0.13 -2.42
C SER A 39 -16.79 0.89 -3.35
N PRO A 40 -18.12 0.97 -3.38
CA PRO A 40 -18.84 2.04 -4.06
C PRO A 40 -18.56 3.43 -3.48
N VAL A 41 -18.12 3.52 -2.24
CA VAL A 41 -17.94 4.78 -1.48
C VAL A 41 -16.49 5.25 -1.49
N VAL A 42 -15.54 4.32 -1.35
CA VAL A 42 -14.11 4.65 -1.34
C VAL A 42 -13.31 3.72 -2.24
N ARG A 43 -12.20 4.25 -2.75
CA ARG A 43 -11.18 3.51 -3.48
C ARG A 43 -9.95 3.31 -2.59
N VAL A 44 -9.48 2.09 -2.47
CA VAL A 44 -8.21 1.78 -1.80
C VAL A 44 -7.07 2.12 -2.75
N GLU A 45 -6.35 3.20 -2.50
CA GLU A 45 -5.42 3.76 -3.50
C GLU A 45 -4.03 3.16 -3.41
N LYS A 46 -3.43 3.15 -2.25
CA LYS A 46 -2.07 2.67 -2.03
C LYS A 46 -2.01 1.77 -0.82
N ILE A 47 -1.16 0.74 -0.92
CA ILE A 47 -0.83 -0.15 0.19
C ILE A 47 0.68 -0.34 0.20
N TRP A 48 1.30 -0.24 1.38
CA TRP A 48 2.69 -0.65 1.59
C TRP A 48 2.90 -1.18 3.00
N LEU A 49 4.04 -1.81 3.22
CA LEU A 49 4.42 -2.37 4.51
C LEU A 49 5.51 -1.49 5.14
N GLU A 50 5.33 -1.18 6.41
CA GLU A 50 6.33 -0.48 7.22
C GLU A 50 6.74 -1.32 8.43
N ARG A 51 8.03 -1.23 8.79
CA ARG A 51 8.55 -1.73 10.07
C ARG A 51 9.57 -0.72 10.57
N LYS A 52 9.18 0.07 11.57
CA LYS A 52 10.04 1.06 12.24
C LYS A 52 10.19 0.64 13.69
N GLN A 53 11.19 -0.20 13.99
CA GLN A 53 11.50 -0.62 15.38
C GLN A 53 10.26 -1.16 16.13
N GLY A 54 9.55 -2.12 15.57
CA GLY A 54 8.33 -2.63 16.16
C GLY A 54 7.55 -3.57 15.24
N PRO A 55 6.24 -3.66 15.42
CA PRO A 55 5.39 -4.53 14.62
C PRO A 55 5.41 -4.16 13.14
N LEU A 56 5.14 -5.15 12.30
CA LEU A 56 4.83 -4.93 10.89
C LEU A 56 3.50 -4.17 10.80
N VAL A 57 3.46 -3.12 10.01
CA VAL A 57 2.27 -2.28 9.82
C VAL A 57 1.91 -2.23 8.34
N VAL A 58 0.66 -2.56 8.02
CA VAL A 58 0.06 -2.26 6.71
C VAL A 58 -0.40 -0.81 6.73
N VAL A 59 0.09 -0.03 5.79
CA VAL A 59 -0.24 1.40 5.67
C VAL A 59 -0.81 1.66 4.29
N GLY A 60 -1.72 2.60 4.19
CA GLY A 60 -2.23 3.03 2.90
C GLY A 60 -3.16 4.22 2.95
N TYR A 61 -3.69 4.54 1.78
CA TYR A 61 -4.67 5.61 1.60
C TYR A 61 -5.96 5.06 1.01
N VAL A 62 -7.06 5.68 1.40
CA VAL A 62 -8.33 5.56 0.70
C VAL A 62 -8.71 6.92 0.13
N LEU A 63 -9.30 6.94 -1.04
CA LEU A 63 -9.87 8.12 -1.66
C LEU A 63 -11.38 8.01 -1.69
N LYS A 64 -12.08 9.07 -1.27
CA LYS A 64 -13.52 9.14 -1.42
C LYS A 64 -13.91 9.26 -2.90
N ARG A 65 -14.91 8.50 -3.32
CA ARG A 65 -15.45 8.64 -4.68
C ARG A 65 -16.27 9.91 -4.82
N LEU A 66 -16.34 10.45 -6.03
CA LEU A 66 -16.99 11.74 -6.30
C LEU A 66 -18.47 11.76 -5.90
N GLU A 67 -19.16 10.65 -6.09
CA GLU A 67 -20.58 10.47 -5.81
C GLU A 67 -20.87 10.23 -4.32
N ALA A 68 -19.84 9.87 -3.55
CA ALA A 68 -20.01 9.57 -2.13
C ALA A 68 -20.16 10.84 -1.29
N THR A 69 -21.15 10.86 -0.43
CA THR A 69 -21.40 11.97 0.51
C THR A 69 -20.96 11.64 1.93
N ASP A 70 -21.08 10.37 2.32
CA ASP A 70 -20.76 9.88 3.65
C ASP A 70 -19.81 8.68 3.57
N THR A 71 -18.74 8.68 4.36
CA THR A 71 -17.77 7.61 4.47
C THR A 71 -17.72 6.98 5.87
N THR A 72 -18.55 7.44 6.80
CA THR A 72 -18.49 7.02 8.21
C THR A 72 -18.87 5.57 8.44
N GLN A 73 -19.66 4.98 7.54
CA GLN A 73 -20.08 3.58 7.58
C GLN A 73 -19.12 2.64 6.83
N THR A 74 -18.12 3.20 6.16
CA THR A 74 -17.08 2.43 5.46
C THR A 74 -16.00 2.01 6.44
N HIS A 75 -15.57 0.76 6.35
CA HIS A 75 -14.42 0.22 7.06
C HIS A 75 -13.54 -0.59 6.11
N LEU A 76 -12.41 -1.04 6.61
CA LEU A 76 -11.45 -1.84 5.86
C LEU A 76 -11.32 -3.23 6.48
N ASP A 77 -11.54 -4.25 5.68
CA ASP A 77 -11.21 -5.62 6.04
C ASP A 77 -9.77 -5.89 5.60
N VAL A 78 -8.90 -6.15 6.55
CA VAL A 78 -7.51 -6.54 6.29
C VAL A 78 -7.38 -8.03 6.53
N THR A 79 -7.21 -8.79 5.45
CA THR A 79 -7.22 -10.25 5.49
C THR A 79 -5.89 -10.81 4.99
N LEU A 80 -5.33 -11.73 5.76
CA LEU A 80 -4.11 -12.45 5.43
C LEU A 80 -4.44 -13.86 4.97
N TYR A 81 -3.79 -14.28 3.89
CA TYR A 81 -4.02 -15.58 3.26
C TYR A 81 -2.74 -16.39 3.13
N ASP A 82 -2.86 -17.71 3.21
CA ASP A 82 -1.79 -18.62 2.85
C ASP A 82 -1.74 -18.89 1.33
N ALA A 83 -0.78 -19.73 0.91
CA ALA A 83 -0.58 -20.07 -0.50
C ALA A 83 -1.76 -20.85 -1.11
N THR A 84 -2.62 -21.46 -0.31
CA THR A 84 -3.82 -22.17 -0.77
C THR A 84 -5.05 -21.27 -0.87
N GLY A 85 -4.93 -20.00 -0.43
CA GLY A 85 -6.04 -19.04 -0.38
C GLY A 85 -6.89 -19.14 0.89
N ARG A 86 -6.45 -19.91 1.89
CA ARG A 86 -7.13 -19.99 3.18
C ARG A 86 -6.85 -18.74 3.99
N VAL A 87 -7.88 -18.21 4.65
CA VAL A 87 -7.75 -17.09 5.59
C VAL A 87 -6.99 -17.51 6.84
N LEU A 88 -5.90 -16.82 7.13
CA LEU A 88 -5.10 -17.00 8.33
C LEU A 88 -5.51 -16.02 9.44
N ARG A 89 -5.84 -14.80 9.06
CA ARG A 89 -6.33 -13.74 9.95
C ARG A 89 -7.17 -12.75 9.17
N SER A 90 -8.18 -12.21 9.81
CA SER A 90 -8.94 -11.07 9.31
C SER A 90 -9.16 -10.08 10.44
N THR A 91 -9.04 -8.79 10.17
CA THR A 91 -9.32 -7.72 11.11
C THR A 91 -10.07 -6.59 10.43
N VAL A 92 -10.95 -5.94 11.18
CA VAL A 92 -11.72 -4.78 10.72
C VAL A 92 -11.05 -3.53 11.25
N GLU A 93 -10.74 -2.60 10.36
CA GLU A 93 -10.04 -1.38 10.70
C GLU A 93 -10.71 -0.16 10.08
N HIS A 94 -10.37 1.00 10.60
CA HIS A 94 -10.86 2.26 10.12
C HIS A 94 -9.73 3.12 9.56
N PHE A 95 -10.10 4.07 8.74
CA PHE A 95 -9.21 5.12 8.24
C PHE A 95 -9.51 6.46 8.93
N GLU A 96 -8.52 7.34 8.92
CA GLU A 96 -8.63 8.68 9.49
C GLU A 96 -8.41 9.77 8.42
N PRO A 97 -9.29 10.75 8.33
CA PRO A 97 -10.56 10.92 9.07
C PRO A 97 -11.64 9.94 8.57
N ARG A 98 -12.51 9.46 9.46
CA ARG A 98 -13.63 8.55 9.10
C ARG A 98 -14.61 9.21 8.13
N GLN A 99 -14.97 10.46 8.37
CA GLN A 99 -15.66 11.28 7.40
C GLN A 99 -14.64 12.03 6.56
N ILE A 100 -14.43 11.57 5.34
CA ILE A 100 -13.50 12.21 4.41
C ILE A 100 -14.16 13.49 3.87
N PRO A 101 -13.60 14.69 4.20
CA PRO A 101 -14.16 15.95 3.73
C PRO A 101 -13.95 16.13 2.24
N ARG A 102 -14.87 16.79 1.56
CA ARG A 102 -14.65 17.26 0.21
C ARG A 102 -13.74 18.49 0.27
N ARG A 103 -12.58 18.43 -0.34
CA ARG A 103 -11.60 19.52 -0.37
C ARG A 103 -11.43 20.05 -1.79
N TYR A 104 -11.58 21.33 -1.94
CA TYR A 104 -11.26 22.00 -3.20
C TYR A 104 -9.73 22.04 -3.37
N ARG A 105 -9.20 21.48 -4.47
CA ARG A 105 -7.77 21.41 -4.83
C ARG A 105 -6.88 20.43 -4.03
N ARG A 106 -7.44 19.53 -3.23
CA ARG A 106 -6.70 18.45 -2.57
C ARG A 106 -7.40 17.12 -2.78
N PRO A 107 -6.67 15.99 -2.82
CA PRO A 107 -7.31 14.69 -2.82
C PRO A 107 -8.21 14.54 -1.58
N ASP A 108 -9.40 13.99 -1.80
CA ASP A 108 -10.32 13.62 -0.73
C ASP A 108 -9.87 12.27 -0.16
N ASP A 109 -8.80 12.27 0.63
CA ASP A 109 -8.10 11.09 1.14
C ASP A 109 -8.16 10.94 2.65
N ALA A 110 -8.01 9.70 3.09
CA ALA A 110 -7.78 9.33 4.49
C ALA A 110 -6.70 8.25 4.56
N VAL A 111 -6.03 8.16 5.70
CA VAL A 111 -4.92 7.22 5.94
C VAL A 111 -5.39 6.09 6.84
N TYR A 112 -4.92 4.88 6.60
CA TYR A 112 -5.07 3.77 7.54
C TYR A 112 -3.72 3.16 7.89
N ARG A 113 -3.62 2.62 9.12
CA ARG A 113 -2.43 1.96 9.66
C ARG A 113 -2.87 0.77 10.49
N VAL A 114 -2.55 -0.42 10.02
CA VAL A 114 -3.00 -1.67 10.63
C VAL A 114 -1.80 -2.47 11.10
N PRO A 115 -1.56 -2.58 12.40
CA PRO A 115 -0.49 -3.41 12.92
C PRO A 115 -0.80 -4.90 12.69
N ILE A 116 0.19 -5.62 12.17
CA ILE A 116 0.13 -7.08 11.97
C ILE A 116 1.27 -7.69 12.77
N ASP A 117 0.97 -8.04 14.00
CA ASP A 117 1.95 -8.67 14.87
C ASP A 117 1.26 -9.70 15.79
N PRO A 118 1.75 -10.92 15.85
CA PRO A 118 2.74 -11.52 14.97
C PRO A 118 2.18 -11.76 13.55
N LEU A 119 3.06 -11.71 12.55
CA LEU A 119 2.68 -12.13 11.19
C LEU A 119 2.37 -13.65 11.23
N PRO A 120 1.17 -14.08 10.78
CA PRO A 120 0.86 -15.51 10.74
C PRO A 120 1.83 -16.29 9.88
N GLU A 121 2.26 -17.46 10.37
CA GLU A 121 3.12 -18.35 9.61
C GLU A 121 2.42 -18.81 8.33
N GLY A 122 3.16 -18.84 7.22
CA GLY A 122 2.63 -19.21 5.91
C GLY A 122 1.85 -18.11 5.19
N ALA A 123 1.78 -16.90 5.73
CA ALA A 123 1.16 -15.78 5.04
C ALA A 123 1.93 -15.42 3.76
N VAL A 124 1.23 -15.33 2.63
CA VAL A 124 1.79 -14.96 1.33
C VAL A 124 1.08 -13.77 0.68
N ARG A 125 -0.11 -13.43 1.19
CA ARG A 125 -0.94 -12.37 0.61
C ARG A 125 -1.68 -11.60 1.70
N ILE A 126 -1.75 -10.28 1.53
CA ILE A 126 -2.54 -9.36 2.34
C ILE A 126 -3.52 -8.66 1.41
N GLU A 127 -4.81 -8.79 1.69
CA GLU A 127 -5.86 -8.06 0.99
C GLU A 127 -6.40 -6.96 1.90
N VAL A 128 -6.53 -5.75 1.37
CA VAL A 128 -7.25 -4.65 2.01
C VAL A 128 -8.49 -4.37 1.18
N ARG A 129 -9.64 -4.65 1.75
CA ARG A 129 -10.95 -4.51 1.11
C ARG A 129 -11.76 -3.41 1.81
N ALA A 130 -12.21 -2.42 1.06
CA ALA A 130 -13.20 -1.47 1.58
C ALA A 130 -14.59 -2.11 1.56
N HIS A 131 -15.32 -1.95 2.65
CA HIS A 131 -16.63 -2.53 2.86
C HIS A 131 -17.58 -1.54 3.53
N GLU A 132 -18.86 -1.58 3.13
CA GLU A 132 -19.91 -0.74 3.68
C GLU A 132 -20.76 -1.53 4.69
N GLY A 133 -21.21 -0.84 5.75
CA GLY A 133 -22.10 -1.40 6.73
C GLY A 133 -21.44 -2.21 7.83
N THR A 134 -22.22 -2.90 8.62
CA THR A 134 -21.75 -3.74 9.72
C THR A 134 -21.57 -5.17 9.25
N HIS A 135 -20.49 -5.83 9.68
CA HIS A 135 -20.43 -7.29 9.59
C HIS A 135 -21.54 -7.87 10.46
N SER A 136 -22.43 -8.64 9.86
CA SER A 136 -23.29 -9.51 10.66
C SER A 136 -22.41 -10.58 11.32
N PRO A 137 -22.58 -10.83 12.62
CA PRO A 137 -21.79 -11.84 13.34
C PRO A 137 -22.01 -13.25 12.78
#